data_ea33258627a09522a33e521113e319c2
#
_entry.id   ea33258627a09522a33e521113e319c2
#
_cell.length_a   1.000
_cell.length_b   1.000
_cell.length_c   1.000
_cell.angle_alpha   90.00
_cell.angle_beta   90.00
_cell.angle_gamma   90.00
#
_symmetry.space_group_name_H-M   'P 1'
#
loop_
_entity.id
_entity.type
_entity.pdbx_description
1 polymer ?
#
loop_
_entity_poly.entity_id
_entity_poly.type
_entity_poly.pdbx_seq_one_letter_code
_entity_poly.pdbx_strand_id
1 'polypeptide(L)'
;MKKETVMRYLSFDIECCDGVHICEFGYVITDTSFKVLEKEVFVINPEKPFNLTGRPDQDDLKLFFPEETYYAGEIFPFYYARIKALLQEKDQIVIGHAVSNDAGFLRTACKHYKLAPINYSFFDSQKVYSEYANQKGSISLENAGEVFHLDKPTFLHKSDDDALLTVQMMQKMCTTLAVSLPELQELCPTANGTSHNFNIRYTGSSLPEMLEALSRNVNSLSNNRKSRCLMQFAEKVEPRGSVITSEISGCQLCFSSSFEKTNIKDALVLIQLLADRACRYCTKVSEDDFYVATPDELSLTEIPPHTRYYAAHGSSGKCKVITFEELYKMLSVTEQEVKDAPWPKIGQEQPPKRKKGESSGTSGFTIGDQLKARGIDITKLFK
;
A
#
# COMPACT_ATOMS: atom_id res chain seq x y z
N MET A 1 23.56 -18.50 31.44
CA MET A 1 23.20 -17.07 31.30
C MET A 1 22.36 -16.93 30.03
N LYS A 2 21.08 -16.59 30.11
CA LYS A 2 20.30 -16.19 28.95
C LYS A 2 20.89 -14.87 28.47
N LYS A 3 21.42 -14.82 27.22
CA LYS A 3 21.72 -13.54 26.59
C LYS A 3 20.41 -12.76 26.55
N GLU A 4 20.36 -11.63 27.22
CA GLU A 4 19.29 -10.65 26.98
C GLU A 4 19.38 -10.26 25.49
N THR A 5 18.37 -10.62 24.75
CA THR A 5 18.29 -10.26 23.34
C THR A 5 17.91 -8.78 23.30
N VAL A 6 18.84 -7.93 22.91
CA VAL A 6 18.61 -6.49 22.80
C VAL A 6 17.92 -6.24 21.47
N MET A 7 16.76 -5.58 21.48
CA MET A 7 16.04 -5.14 20.29
C MET A 7 16.97 -4.33 19.38
N ARG A 8 16.91 -4.57 18.07
CA ARG A 8 17.69 -3.87 17.02
C ARG A 8 16.79 -3.39 15.90
N TYR A 9 17.28 -2.48 15.11
CA TYR A 9 16.65 -2.06 13.86
C TYR A 9 17.57 -2.42 12.70
N LEU A 10 17.01 -3.08 11.70
CA LEU A 10 17.68 -3.39 10.45
C LEU A 10 17.05 -2.57 9.34
N SER A 11 17.80 -1.71 8.68
CA SER A 11 17.41 -1.11 7.41
C SER A 11 18.13 -1.79 6.27
N PHE A 12 17.45 -1.99 5.14
CA PHE A 12 18.08 -2.50 3.92
C PHE A 12 17.51 -1.80 2.69
N ASP A 13 18.31 -1.83 1.64
CA ASP A 13 17.97 -1.33 0.31
C ASP A 13 18.61 -2.23 -0.75
N ILE A 14 18.04 -2.27 -1.95
CA ILE A 14 18.47 -3.14 -3.04
C ILE A 14 18.58 -2.35 -4.33
N GLU A 15 19.74 -2.45 -4.99
CA GLU A 15 19.91 -1.94 -6.34
C GLU A 15 19.86 -3.08 -7.38
N CYS A 16 19.32 -2.76 -8.55
CA CYS A 16 19.18 -3.68 -9.67
C CYS A 16 19.86 -3.15 -10.93
N CYS A 17 20.52 -4.03 -11.69
CA CYS A 17 21.19 -3.66 -12.93
C CYS A 17 20.23 -3.30 -14.09
N ASP A 18 18.97 -3.71 -14.02
CA ASP A 18 17.94 -3.53 -15.05
C ASP A 18 16.52 -3.35 -14.49
N GLY A 19 16.42 -2.98 -13.23
CA GLY A 19 15.15 -2.85 -12.51
C GLY A 19 14.52 -4.19 -12.07
N VAL A 20 15.21 -5.32 -12.26
CA VAL A 20 14.72 -6.66 -11.89
C VAL A 20 15.80 -7.51 -11.22
N HIS A 21 17.02 -7.52 -11.78
CA HIS A 21 18.11 -8.37 -11.33
C HIS A 21 18.99 -7.63 -10.33
N ILE A 22 19.09 -8.19 -9.13
CA ILE A 22 19.82 -7.60 -8.00
C ILE A 22 21.32 -7.52 -8.33
N CYS A 23 21.90 -6.34 -8.12
CA CYS A 23 23.35 -6.11 -8.18
C CYS A 23 23.94 -5.58 -6.86
N GLU A 24 23.12 -5.03 -5.95
CA GLU A 24 23.55 -4.70 -4.59
C GLU A 24 22.47 -5.09 -3.58
N PHE A 25 22.93 -5.47 -2.40
CA PHE A 25 22.11 -5.55 -1.18
C PHE A 25 22.88 -4.84 -0.08
N GLY A 26 22.41 -3.65 0.30
CA GLY A 26 22.98 -2.85 1.38
C GLY A 26 22.13 -2.95 2.64
N TYR A 27 22.78 -2.90 3.80
CA TYR A 27 22.06 -2.87 5.06
C TYR A 27 22.78 -2.08 6.15
N VAL A 28 22.00 -1.63 7.11
CA VAL A 28 22.46 -0.98 8.33
C VAL A 28 21.75 -1.60 9.52
N ILE A 29 22.50 -2.01 10.53
CA ILE A 29 21.96 -2.44 11.83
C ILE A 29 22.23 -1.35 12.85
N THR A 30 21.21 -0.98 13.63
CA THR A 30 21.34 -0.03 14.73
C THR A 30 20.82 -0.62 16.04
N ASP A 31 21.21 -0.01 17.15
CA ASP A 31 20.52 -0.17 18.42
C ASP A 31 19.20 0.62 18.47
N THR A 32 18.49 0.55 19.59
CA THR A 32 17.23 1.26 19.80
C THR A 32 17.34 2.77 19.89
N SER A 33 18.57 3.32 20.02
CA SER A 33 18.88 4.74 19.95
C SER A 33 19.26 5.22 18.54
N PHE A 34 19.15 4.33 17.54
CA PHE A 34 19.58 4.53 16.16
C PHE A 34 21.11 4.70 15.98
N LYS A 35 21.92 4.31 16.98
CA LYS A 35 23.37 4.24 16.82
C LYS A 35 23.73 3.08 15.90
N VAL A 36 24.46 3.35 14.84
CA VAL A 36 24.91 2.34 13.88
C VAL A 36 25.86 1.35 14.57
N LEU A 37 25.52 0.08 14.48
CA LEU A 37 26.30 -1.06 14.98
C LEU A 37 27.03 -1.76 13.83
N GLU A 38 26.40 -1.86 12.67
CA GLU A 38 26.92 -2.51 11.48
C GLU A 38 26.38 -1.82 10.23
N LYS A 39 27.21 -1.68 9.20
CA LYS A 39 26.85 -1.18 7.89
C LYS A 39 27.68 -1.91 6.84
N GLU A 40 27.02 -2.51 5.85
CA GLU A 40 27.71 -3.31 4.81
C GLU A 40 26.90 -3.33 3.51
N VAL A 41 27.60 -3.54 2.41
CA VAL A 41 27.02 -3.78 1.09
C VAL A 41 27.54 -5.10 0.51
N PHE A 42 26.65 -5.94 -0.01
CA PHE A 42 26.99 -7.08 -0.85
C PHE A 42 26.91 -6.64 -2.30
N VAL A 43 28.06 -6.63 -2.96
CA VAL A 43 28.15 -6.41 -4.40
C VAL A 43 27.91 -7.75 -5.09
N ILE A 44 26.84 -7.81 -5.86
CA ILE A 44 26.30 -9.06 -6.42
C ILE A 44 26.45 -9.05 -7.93
N ASN A 45 26.99 -10.11 -8.49
CA ASN A 45 27.00 -10.30 -9.93
C ASN A 45 25.58 -10.63 -10.41
N PRO A 46 24.94 -9.74 -11.19
CA PRO A 46 23.56 -9.96 -11.65
C PRO A 46 23.45 -11.00 -12.77
N GLU A 47 24.57 -11.46 -13.35
CA GLU A 47 24.62 -12.34 -14.52
C GLU A 47 23.82 -11.80 -15.73
N LYS A 48 23.60 -10.48 -15.76
CA LYS A 48 22.84 -9.76 -16.78
C LYS A 48 23.55 -8.45 -17.15
N PRO A 49 23.39 -7.99 -18.39
CA PRO A 49 23.88 -6.68 -18.78
C PRO A 49 23.16 -5.57 -18.03
N PHE A 50 23.88 -4.49 -17.76
CA PHE A 50 23.29 -3.32 -17.14
C PHE A 50 22.40 -2.59 -18.16
N ASN A 51 21.20 -2.24 -17.76
CA ASN A 51 20.26 -1.43 -18.50
C ASN A 51 19.56 -0.46 -17.54
N LEU A 52 20.23 0.65 -17.26
CA LEU A 52 19.82 1.67 -16.31
C LEU A 52 19.09 2.84 -16.98
N THR A 53 18.89 2.74 -18.31
CA THR A 53 18.22 3.75 -19.14
C THR A 53 16.74 3.45 -19.29
N GLY A 54 15.94 4.45 -19.62
CA GLY A 54 14.59 4.23 -20.15
C GLY A 54 13.45 4.51 -19.18
N ARG A 55 13.66 5.27 -18.10
CA ARG A 55 12.54 5.92 -17.42
C ARG A 55 12.18 7.19 -18.20
N PRO A 56 10.97 7.31 -18.77
CA PRO A 56 10.54 8.55 -19.39
C PRO A 56 10.71 9.72 -18.41
N ASP A 57 11.34 10.79 -18.84
CA ASP A 57 11.54 12.05 -18.10
C ASP A 57 12.44 11.97 -16.85
N GLN A 58 13.32 10.98 -16.74
CA GLN A 58 14.32 10.89 -15.69
C GLN A 58 15.71 10.68 -16.28
N ASP A 59 16.73 11.23 -15.60
CA ASP A 59 18.14 10.95 -15.92
C ASP A 59 18.44 9.45 -15.76
N ASP A 60 19.43 8.98 -16.52
CA ASP A 60 19.90 7.60 -16.42
C ASP A 60 20.37 7.32 -14.97
N LEU A 61 19.91 6.22 -14.42
CA LEU A 61 20.32 5.79 -13.08
C LEU A 61 21.83 5.48 -13.10
N LYS A 62 22.58 6.07 -12.14
CA LYS A 62 24.00 5.77 -11.95
C LYS A 62 24.19 5.03 -10.64
N LEU A 63 24.67 3.81 -10.71
CA LEU A 63 25.10 3.05 -9.54
C LEU A 63 26.49 3.50 -9.08
N PHE A 64 26.78 3.22 -7.81
CA PHE A 64 28.03 3.69 -7.17
C PHE A 64 29.28 2.99 -7.72
N PHE A 65 29.24 1.66 -7.86
CA PHE A 65 30.38 0.91 -8.37
C PHE A 65 30.38 0.83 -9.89
N PRO A 66 31.56 0.75 -10.52
CA PRO A 66 31.64 0.45 -11.95
C PRO A 66 31.16 -0.99 -12.24
N GLU A 67 30.65 -1.22 -13.46
CA GLU A 67 30.08 -2.52 -13.86
C GLU A 67 31.03 -3.71 -13.64
N GLU A 68 32.32 -3.50 -13.87
CA GLU A 68 33.35 -4.53 -13.70
C GLU A 68 33.41 -5.03 -12.25
N THR A 69 33.12 -4.16 -11.28
CA THR A 69 33.08 -4.54 -9.85
C THR A 69 31.93 -5.49 -9.57
N TYR A 70 30.77 -5.24 -10.17
CA TYR A 70 29.61 -6.14 -10.02
C TYR A 70 29.87 -7.50 -10.69
N TYR A 71 30.40 -7.49 -11.92
CA TYR A 71 30.72 -8.75 -12.61
C TYR A 71 31.81 -9.57 -11.93
N ALA A 72 32.71 -8.94 -11.18
CA ALA A 72 33.73 -9.63 -10.38
C ALA A 72 33.16 -10.19 -9.04
N GLY A 73 31.96 -9.78 -8.65
CA GLY A 73 31.31 -10.24 -7.42
C GLY A 73 30.75 -11.65 -7.54
N GLU A 74 30.37 -12.22 -6.40
CA GLU A 74 29.66 -13.49 -6.32
C GLU A 74 28.18 -13.30 -6.73
N ILE A 75 27.55 -14.37 -7.21
CA ILE A 75 26.14 -14.39 -7.58
C ILE A 75 25.22 -14.43 -6.36
N PHE A 76 23.96 -14.06 -6.51
CA PHE A 76 22.98 -14.00 -5.41
C PHE A 76 22.92 -15.25 -4.51
N PRO A 77 22.99 -16.49 -5.01
CA PRO A 77 22.99 -17.70 -4.16
C PRO A 77 24.09 -17.73 -3.11
N PHE A 78 25.25 -17.12 -3.37
CA PHE A 78 26.34 -17.04 -2.40
C PHE A 78 25.93 -16.23 -1.16
N TYR A 79 25.23 -15.13 -1.36
CA TYR A 79 24.79 -14.24 -0.27
C TYR A 79 23.45 -14.63 0.34
N TYR A 80 22.68 -15.51 -0.30
CA TYR A 80 21.32 -15.86 0.10
C TYR A 80 21.19 -16.26 1.57
N ALA A 81 22.05 -17.12 2.06
CA ALA A 81 21.98 -17.61 3.44
C ALA A 81 22.16 -16.47 4.46
N ARG A 82 23.08 -15.53 4.16
CA ARG A 82 23.34 -14.35 5.00
C ARG A 82 22.20 -13.34 4.94
N ILE A 83 21.71 -13.00 3.75
CA ILE A 83 20.54 -12.12 3.56
C ILE A 83 19.33 -12.68 4.29
N LYS A 84 19.09 -13.99 4.15
CA LYS A 84 17.99 -14.65 4.84
C LYS A 84 18.14 -14.57 6.37
N ALA A 85 19.34 -14.83 6.90
CA ALA A 85 19.59 -14.74 8.34
C ALA A 85 19.39 -13.30 8.86
N LEU A 86 19.89 -12.28 8.13
CA LEU A 86 19.69 -10.88 8.46
C LEU A 86 18.20 -10.50 8.54
N LEU A 87 17.40 -10.84 7.53
CA LEU A 87 16.00 -10.47 7.46
C LEU A 87 15.08 -11.27 8.40
N GLN A 88 15.53 -12.45 8.86
CA GLN A 88 14.77 -13.35 9.73
C GLN A 88 15.26 -13.36 11.19
N GLU A 89 16.22 -12.49 11.54
CA GLU A 89 16.70 -12.38 12.92
C GLU A 89 15.54 -12.01 13.84
N LYS A 90 15.54 -12.62 15.04
CA LYS A 90 14.53 -12.33 16.07
C LYS A 90 14.89 -11.03 16.80
N ASP A 91 13.88 -10.45 17.42
CA ASP A 91 14.02 -9.23 18.22
C ASP A 91 14.62 -8.05 17.44
N GLN A 92 14.24 -7.94 16.15
CA GLN A 92 14.55 -6.79 15.33
C GLN A 92 13.32 -6.27 14.58
N ILE A 93 13.31 -4.98 14.28
CA ILE A 93 12.39 -4.36 13.34
C ILE A 93 13.15 -4.14 12.03
N VAL A 94 12.65 -4.76 10.95
CA VAL A 94 13.18 -4.53 9.60
C VAL A 94 12.48 -3.30 9.02
N ILE A 95 13.24 -2.31 8.60
CA ILE A 95 12.76 -1.07 7.99
C ILE A 95 13.32 -0.92 6.58
N GLY A 96 12.66 -0.13 5.75
CA GLY A 96 13.14 0.25 4.44
C GLY A 96 12.24 1.34 3.82
N HIS A 97 12.55 1.77 2.61
CA HIS A 97 11.82 2.80 1.89
C HIS A 97 11.20 2.21 0.63
N ALA A 98 9.86 2.24 0.51
CA ALA A 98 9.14 1.55 -0.58
C ALA A 98 9.42 0.04 -0.65
N VAL A 99 9.51 -0.63 0.50
CA VAL A 99 9.99 -2.01 0.70
C VAL A 99 9.33 -3.05 -0.19
N SER A 100 8.14 -2.76 -0.74
CA SER A 100 7.50 -3.68 -1.69
C SER A 100 8.33 -3.93 -2.95
N ASN A 101 9.19 -2.98 -3.36
CA ASN A 101 10.08 -3.13 -4.50
C ASN A 101 11.20 -4.12 -4.16
N ASP A 102 11.90 -3.87 -3.06
CA ASP A 102 13.00 -4.71 -2.58
C ASP A 102 12.55 -6.14 -2.30
N ALA A 103 11.40 -6.30 -1.63
CA ALA A 103 10.78 -7.59 -1.43
C ALA A 103 10.41 -8.29 -2.76
N GLY A 104 10.04 -7.50 -3.78
CA GLY A 104 9.81 -7.96 -5.15
C GLY A 104 11.08 -8.49 -5.81
N PHE A 105 12.18 -7.76 -5.67
CA PHE A 105 13.49 -8.16 -6.20
C PHE A 105 13.99 -9.44 -5.53
N LEU A 106 13.96 -9.53 -4.19
CA LEU A 106 14.30 -10.75 -3.44
C LEU A 106 13.44 -11.94 -3.88
N ARG A 107 12.14 -11.75 -4.04
CA ARG A 107 11.25 -12.79 -4.56
C ARG A 107 11.66 -13.28 -5.94
N THR A 108 11.99 -12.35 -6.84
CA THR A 108 12.40 -12.66 -8.21
C THR A 108 13.71 -13.42 -8.23
N ALA A 109 14.71 -12.96 -7.47
CA ALA A 109 15.99 -13.64 -7.34
C ALA A 109 15.84 -15.07 -6.75
N CYS A 110 15.08 -15.21 -5.65
CA CYS A 110 14.83 -16.54 -5.07
C CYS A 110 14.14 -17.49 -6.05
N LYS A 111 13.17 -17.01 -6.84
CA LYS A 111 12.51 -17.84 -7.87
C LYS A 111 13.45 -18.21 -9.00
N HIS A 112 14.27 -17.26 -9.49
CA HIS A 112 15.23 -17.47 -10.56
C HIS A 112 16.22 -18.58 -10.21
N TYR A 113 16.78 -18.52 -9.01
CA TYR A 113 17.75 -19.51 -8.52
C TYR A 113 17.13 -20.73 -7.82
N LYS A 114 15.79 -20.87 -7.86
CA LYS A 114 15.06 -21.99 -7.21
C LYS A 114 15.34 -22.11 -5.71
N LEU A 115 15.54 -20.99 -5.04
CA LEU A 115 15.76 -20.90 -3.60
C LEU A 115 14.43 -20.78 -2.85
N ALA A 116 14.40 -21.15 -1.59
CA ALA A 116 13.23 -21.01 -0.73
C ALA A 116 12.89 -19.51 -0.51
N PRO A 117 11.62 -19.15 -0.24
CA PRO A 117 11.25 -17.78 0.05
C PRO A 117 11.93 -17.26 1.33
N ILE A 118 12.28 -15.99 1.35
CA ILE A 118 12.71 -15.28 2.55
C ILE A 118 11.46 -14.71 3.20
N ASN A 119 11.11 -15.20 4.40
CA ASN A 119 9.90 -14.78 5.12
C ASN A 119 10.29 -13.80 6.22
N TYR A 120 9.80 -12.56 6.15
CA TYR A 120 10.08 -11.53 7.15
C TYR A 120 8.93 -10.52 7.20
N SER A 121 8.86 -9.80 8.32
CA SER A 121 7.98 -8.62 8.48
C SER A 121 8.82 -7.36 8.30
N PHE A 122 8.21 -6.30 7.80
CA PHE A 122 8.89 -5.04 7.57
C PHE A 122 8.02 -3.83 7.88
N PHE A 123 8.64 -2.69 8.08
CA PHE A 123 8.01 -1.39 8.32
C PHE A 123 8.51 -0.38 7.29
N ASP A 124 7.60 0.23 6.54
CA ASP A 124 7.90 1.00 5.33
C ASP A 124 7.85 2.51 5.61
N SER A 125 9.01 3.16 5.61
CA SER A 125 9.17 4.59 5.89
C SER A 125 8.42 5.49 4.89
N GLN A 126 8.31 5.09 3.62
CA GLN A 126 7.56 5.84 2.61
C GLN A 126 6.07 5.90 2.96
N LYS A 127 5.51 4.80 3.48
CA LYS A 127 4.11 4.74 3.89
C LYS A 127 3.86 5.52 5.18
N VAL A 128 4.79 5.46 6.14
CA VAL A 128 4.73 6.31 7.34
C VAL A 128 4.64 7.77 6.94
N TYR A 129 5.54 8.21 6.06
CA TYR A 129 5.54 9.58 5.54
C TYR A 129 4.20 9.94 4.86
N SER A 130 3.72 9.08 3.98
CA SER A 130 2.47 9.33 3.23
C SER A 130 1.25 9.45 4.14
N GLU A 131 1.20 8.71 5.25
CA GLU A 131 0.12 8.80 6.24
C GLU A 131 0.12 10.15 6.96
N TYR A 132 1.31 10.64 7.36
CA TYR A 132 1.43 11.87 8.15
C TYR A 132 1.41 13.13 7.32
N ALA A 133 2.06 13.12 6.16
CA ALA A 133 2.08 14.29 5.29
C ALA A 133 0.73 14.57 4.63
N ASN A 134 -0.25 13.65 4.78
CA ASN A 134 -1.54 13.70 4.06
C ASN A 134 -1.34 13.97 2.55
N GLN A 135 -0.19 13.52 2.02
CA GLN A 135 0.17 13.73 0.62
C GLN A 135 -0.38 12.59 -0.23
N LYS A 136 -0.99 12.96 -1.34
CA LYS A 136 -1.37 12.02 -2.38
C LYS A 136 -0.12 11.68 -3.20
N GLY A 137 0.49 10.55 -2.91
CA GLY A 137 1.63 10.06 -3.67
C GLY A 137 2.72 9.44 -2.81
N SER A 138 3.67 8.82 -3.47
CA SER A 138 4.90 8.33 -2.86
C SER A 138 5.97 9.43 -2.90
N ILE A 139 6.76 9.55 -1.84
CA ILE A 139 7.96 10.36 -1.85
C ILE A 139 9.15 9.48 -2.19
N SER A 140 10.11 9.97 -2.97
CA SER A 140 11.40 9.30 -3.13
C SER A 140 12.25 9.47 -1.87
N LEU A 141 13.20 8.56 -1.64
CA LEU A 141 14.10 8.65 -0.49
C LEU A 141 14.92 9.95 -0.52
N GLU A 142 15.35 10.37 -1.71
CA GLU A 142 16.05 11.63 -1.92
C GLU A 142 15.22 12.84 -1.47
N ASN A 143 13.99 12.95 -1.95
CA ASN A 143 13.09 14.04 -1.59
C ASN A 143 12.73 13.99 -0.09
N ALA A 144 12.60 12.80 0.50
CA ALA A 144 12.41 12.64 1.93
C ALA A 144 13.61 13.17 2.71
N GLY A 145 14.84 12.88 2.25
CA GLY A 145 16.07 13.43 2.81
C GLY A 145 16.09 14.97 2.82
N GLU A 146 15.60 15.61 1.75
CA GLU A 146 15.46 17.07 1.67
C GLU A 146 14.44 17.61 2.66
N VAL A 147 13.25 17.02 2.71
CA VAL A 147 12.16 17.44 3.60
C VAL A 147 12.56 17.36 5.07
N PHE A 148 13.30 16.31 5.44
CA PHE A 148 13.76 16.13 6.82
C PHE A 148 15.10 16.79 7.11
N HIS A 149 15.71 17.48 6.14
CA HIS A 149 17.03 18.12 6.24
C HIS A 149 18.11 17.14 6.74
N LEU A 150 18.11 15.95 6.15
CA LEU A 150 19.09 14.92 6.48
C LEU A 150 20.41 15.16 5.73
N ASP A 151 21.51 14.70 6.34
CA ASP A 151 22.79 14.68 5.65
C ASP A 151 22.74 13.70 4.49
N LYS A 152 22.67 14.23 3.27
CA LYS A 152 22.63 13.37 2.08
C LYS A 152 23.97 12.66 1.93
N PRO A 153 23.95 11.36 1.60
CA PRO A 153 25.16 10.67 1.20
C PRO A 153 25.77 11.34 -0.04
N THR A 154 27.08 11.25 -0.18
CA THR A 154 27.79 11.83 -1.33
C THR A 154 27.32 11.23 -2.66
N PHE A 155 26.82 9.99 -2.61
CA PHE A 155 26.26 9.26 -3.74
C PHE A 155 24.93 8.62 -3.33
N LEU A 156 23.88 8.96 -4.07
CA LEU A 156 22.62 8.22 -4.09
C LEU A 156 22.81 6.94 -4.92
N HIS A 157 21.95 5.95 -4.70
CA HIS A 157 22.02 4.64 -5.37
C HIS A 157 23.29 3.84 -5.03
N LYS A 158 23.68 3.92 -3.77
CA LYS A 158 24.53 2.97 -3.09
C LYS A 158 23.73 2.37 -1.94
N SER A 159 23.38 1.13 -2.04
CA SER A 159 22.33 0.49 -1.23
C SER A 159 22.55 0.60 0.29
N ASP A 160 23.79 0.54 0.80
CA ASP A 160 24.06 0.70 2.23
C ASP A 160 23.96 2.18 2.69
N ASP A 161 24.20 3.16 1.80
CA ASP A 161 24.01 4.58 2.06
C ASP A 161 22.52 4.94 2.05
N ASP A 162 21.74 4.37 1.13
CA ASP A 162 20.30 4.54 1.07
C ASP A 162 19.59 3.85 2.26
N ALA A 163 20.09 2.69 2.70
CA ALA A 163 19.65 2.07 3.94
C ALA A 163 19.96 2.96 5.17
N LEU A 164 21.11 3.65 5.20
CA LEU A 164 21.46 4.59 6.27
C LEU A 164 20.55 5.84 6.25
N LEU A 165 20.29 6.39 5.07
CA LEU A 165 19.39 7.53 4.93
C LEU A 165 17.96 7.18 5.42
N THR A 166 17.51 5.97 5.16
CA THR A 166 16.24 5.44 5.69
C THR A 166 16.24 5.37 7.22
N VAL A 167 17.35 4.93 7.84
CA VAL A 167 17.52 4.94 9.30
C VAL A 167 17.42 6.37 9.86
N GLN A 168 18.13 7.32 9.26
CA GLN A 168 18.12 8.72 9.68
C GLN A 168 16.72 9.34 9.56
N MET A 169 16.00 9.04 8.48
CA MET A 169 14.61 9.46 8.29
C MET A 169 13.72 8.93 9.41
N MET A 170 13.81 7.64 9.74
CA MET A 170 13.03 7.03 10.82
C MET A 170 13.37 7.61 12.19
N GLN A 171 14.66 7.83 12.47
CA GLN A 171 15.12 8.49 13.68
C GLN A 171 14.54 9.90 13.81
N LYS A 172 14.55 10.67 12.70
CA LYS A 172 14.00 12.03 12.68
C LYS A 172 12.50 12.04 12.96
N MET A 173 11.75 11.12 12.36
CA MET A 173 10.30 10.97 12.64
C MET A 173 10.06 10.62 14.12
N CYS A 174 10.75 9.62 14.65
CA CYS A 174 10.65 9.22 16.06
C CYS A 174 10.96 10.39 17.01
N THR A 175 12.06 11.11 16.75
CA THR A 175 12.48 12.27 17.57
C THR A 175 11.46 13.40 17.51
N THR A 176 10.96 13.73 16.31
CA THR A 176 9.99 14.82 16.13
C THR A 176 8.64 14.52 16.78
N LEU A 177 8.22 13.25 16.75
CA LEU A 177 6.98 12.79 17.36
C LEU A 177 7.14 12.43 18.86
N ALA A 178 8.38 12.44 19.39
CA ALA A 178 8.72 11.98 20.73
C ALA A 178 8.21 10.56 21.03
N VAL A 179 8.41 9.64 20.09
CA VAL A 179 8.02 8.22 20.18
C VAL A 179 9.22 7.32 19.83
N SER A 180 9.22 6.10 20.35
CA SER A 180 10.13 5.04 19.91
C SER A 180 9.70 4.45 18.55
N LEU A 181 10.58 3.74 17.87
CA LEU A 181 10.23 3.06 16.61
C LEU A 181 9.11 2.01 16.79
N PRO A 182 9.08 1.17 17.84
CA PRO A 182 7.95 0.29 18.12
C PRO A 182 6.62 1.04 18.28
N GLU A 183 6.62 2.18 19.01
CA GLU A 183 5.41 3.01 19.17
C GLU A 183 5.00 3.63 17.83
N LEU A 184 5.95 4.09 17.00
CA LEU A 184 5.67 4.58 15.65
C LEU A 184 5.06 3.48 14.78
N GLN A 185 5.54 2.24 14.90
CA GLN A 185 5.01 1.07 14.20
C GLN A 185 3.56 0.75 14.60
N GLU A 186 3.21 0.90 15.88
CA GLU A 186 1.84 0.76 16.38
C GLU A 186 0.94 1.90 15.90
N LEU A 187 1.46 3.12 15.81
CA LEU A 187 0.74 4.30 15.34
C LEU A 187 0.46 4.24 13.83
N CYS A 188 1.32 3.57 13.05
CA CYS A 188 1.23 3.44 11.60
C CYS A 188 1.03 1.99 11.14
N PRO A 189 -0.06 1.32 11.54
CA PRO A 189 -0.24 -0.10 11.25
C PRO A 189 -0.25 -0.41 9.74
N THR A 190 -0.67 0.53 8.89
CA THR A 190 -0.74 0.33 7.43
C THR A 190 0.63 0.39 6.74
N ALA A 191 1.66 0.87 7.43
CA ALA A 191 3.04 0.85 6.99
C ALA A 191 3.72 -0.50 7.28
N ASN A 192 3.13 -1.34 8.12
CA ASN A 192 3.60 -2.70 8.35
C ASN A 192 3.29 -3.60 7.16
N GLY A 193 4.24 -4.47 6.83
CA GLY A 193 4.07 -5.46 5.79
C GLY A 193 4.78 -6.76 6.09
N THR A 194 4.52 -7.75 5.26
CA THR A 194 5.15 -9.07 5.31
C THR A 194 5.52 -9.54 3.92
N SER A 195 6.67 -10.20 3.81
CA SER A 195 7.01 -11.09 2.71
C SER A 195 6.90 -12.51 3.24
N HIS A 196 5.95 -13.30 2.76
CA HIS A 196 5.73 -14.68 3.21
C HIS A 196 5.34 -15.58 2.05
N ASN A 197 6.07 -16.69 1.85
CA ASN A 197 5.83 -17.62 0.74
C ASN A 197 5.68 -16.92 -0.62
N PHE A 198 6.61 -16.01 -0.93
CA PHE A 198 6.60 -15.17 -2.13
C PHE A 198 5.43 -14.17 -2.24
N ASN A 199 4.59 -14.05 -1.23
CA ASN A 199 3.52 -13.06 -1.19
C ASN A 199 3.95 -11.85 -0.35
N ILE A 200 3.84 -10.66 -0.94
CA ILE A 200 4.14 -9.40 -0.29
C ILE A 200 2.80 -8.74 0.03
N ARG A 201 2.58 -8.44 1.31
CA ARG A 201 1.33 -7.84 1.79
C ARG A 201 1.61 -6.79 2.83
N TYR A 202 0.87 -5.69 2.77
CA TYR A 202 0.81 -4.71 3.85
C TYR A 202 -0.39 -4.99 4.76
N THR A 203 -0.27 -4.65 6.03
CA THR A 203 -1.39 -4.63 6.98
C THR A 203 -2.48 -3.69 6.44
N GLY A 204 -3.73 -4.04 6.62
CA GLY A 204 -4.84 -3.31 6.03
C GLY A 204 -5.02 -3.53 4.51
N SER A 205 -4.38 -4.57 3.94
CA SER A 205 -4.54 -4.93 2.53
C SER A 205 -5.62 -6.00 2.29
N SER A 206 -6.09 -6.66 3.32
CA SER A 206 -7.25 -7.54 3.23
C SER A 206 -8.54 -6.73 3.20
N LEU A 207 -9.57 -7.29 2.57
CA LEU A 207 -10.84 -6.56 2.45
C LEU A 207 -11.46 -6.19 3.80
N PRO A 208 -11.53 -7.06 4.84
CA PRO A 208 -12.04 -6.68 6.16
C PRO A 208 -11.25 -5.52 6.78
N GLU A 209 -9.92 -5.54 6.70
CA GLU A 209 -9.06 -4.48 7.22
C GLU A 209 -9.25 -3.15 6.46
N MET A 210 -9.41 -3.21 5.13
CA MET A 210 -9.70 -2.02 4.32
C MET A 210 -11.07 -1.43 4.67
N LEU A 211 -12.10 -2.25 4.84
CA LEU A 211 -13.43 -1.79 5.24
C LEU A 211 -13.41 -1.18 6.65
N GLU A 212 -12.68 -1.79 7.58
CA GLU A 212 -12.51 -1.24 8.93
C GLU A 212 -11.78 0.10 8.91
N ALA A 213 -10.68 0.21 8.18
CA ALA A 213 -9.93 1.47 8.04
C ALA A 213 -10.81 2.58 7.44
N LEU A 214 -11.55 2.29 6.36
CA LEU A 214 -12.48 3.24 5.74
C LEU A 214 -13.62 3.65 6.67
N SER A 215 -14.14 2.72 7.49
CA SER A 215 -15.22 3.04 8.44
C SER A 215 -14.78 4.00 9.55
N ARG A 216 -13.50 3.98 9.90
CA ARG A 216 -12.91 4.92 10.86
C ARG A 216 -12.57 6.27 10.21
N ASN A 217 -12.02 6.23 8.99
CA ASN A 217 -11.68 7.42 8.22
C ASN A 217 -11.73 7.11 6.72
N VAL A 218 -12.63 7.76 5.99
CA VAL A 218 -12.81 7.59 4.53
C VAL A 218 -11.55 7.94 3.72
N ASN A 219 -10.64 8.71 4.29
CA ASN A 219 -9.37 9.12 3.67
C ASN A 219 -8.18 8.24 4.07
N SER A 220 -8.40 7.18 4.86
CA SER A 220 -7.34 6.26 5.30
C SER A 220 -6.72 5.44 4.17
N LEU A 221 -7.36 5.35 3.01
CA LEU A 221 -6.86 4.63 1.86
C LEU A 221 -6.64 5.55 0.66
N SER A 222 -5.53 5.32 -0.07
CA SER A 222 -5.31 5.96 -1.36
C SER A 222 -6.38 5.55 -2.38
N ASN A 223 -6.56 6.34 -3.45
CA ASN A 223 -7.55 6.07 -4.49
C ASN A 223 -7.40 4.68 -5.13
N ASN A 224 -6.16 4.21 -5.34
CA ASN A 224 -5.91 2.87 -5.87
C ASN A 224 -6.35 1.78 -4.88
N ARG A 225 -6.16 1.98 -3.58
CA ARG A 225 -6.62 1.04 -2.55
C ARG A 225 -8.13 1.08 -2.38
N LYS A 226 -8.78 2.25 -2.52
CA LYS A 226 -10.24 2.38 -2.56
C LYS A 226 -10.83 1.57 -3.72
N SER A 227 -10.30 1.75 -4.94
CA SER A 227 -10.74 0.97 -6.12
C SER A 227 -10.53 -0.54 -5.90
N ARG A 228 -9.41 -0.95 -5.32
CA ARG A 228 -9.16 -2.36 -4.98
C ARG A 228 -10.15 -2.88 -3.93
N CYS A 229 -10.50 -2.07 -2.93
CA CYS A 229 -11.50 -2.41 -1.92
C CYS A 229 -12.87 -2.65 -2.57
N LEU A 230 -13.32 -1.76 -3.47
CA LEU A 230 -14.57 -1.93 -4.21
C LEU A 230 -14.60 -3.22 -5.05
N MET A 231 -13.52 -3.51 -5.76
CA MET A 231 -13.41 -4.74 -6.56
C MET A 231 -13.48 -6.00 -5.69
N GLN A 232 -12.68 -6.05 -4.62
CA GLN A 232 -12.68 -7.20 -3.71
C GLN A 232 -14.02 -7.35 -2.97
N PHE A 233 -14.68 -6.23 -2.66
CA PHE A 233 -16.02 -6.26 -2.08
C PHE A 233 -17.03 -6.82 -3.06
N ALA A 234 -17.05 -6.35 -4.32
CA ALA A 234 -17.93 -6.83 -5.37
C ALA A 234 -17.75 -8.31 -5.71
N GLU A 235 -16.54 -8.85 -5.56
CA GLU A 235 -16.26 -10.28 -5.75
C GLU A 235 -16.78 -11.16 -4.62
N LYS A 236 -16.91 -10.62 -3.41
CA LYS A 236 -17.24 -11.39 -2.20
C LYS A 236 -18.62 -11.09 -1.62
N VAL A 237 -19.25 -10.02 -2.08
CA VAL A 237 -20.57 -9.64 -1.61
C VAL A 237 -21.60 -10.65 -2.09
N GLU A 238 -22.47 -11.08 -1.17
CA GLU A 238 -23.61 -11.94 -1.45
C GLU A 238 -24.92 -11.19 -1.18
N PRO A 239 -26.00 -11.57 -1.83
CA PRO A 239 -27.33 -11.04 -1.51
C PRO A 239 -27.66 -11.23 -0.03
N ARG A 240 -28.22 -10.22 0.62
CA ARG A 240 -28.62 -10.27 2.05
C ARG A 240 -29.82 -11.15 2.34
N GLY A 241 -30.49 -11.64 1.28
CA GLY A 241 -31.67 -12.49 1.36
C GLY A 241 -32.01 -13.07 -0.01
N SER A 242 -33.29 -13.34 -0.26
CA SER A 242 -33.72 -13.72 -1.59
C SER A 242 -33.47 -12.61 -2.59
N VAL A 243 -32.96 -12.97 -3.77
CA VAL A 243 -32.71 -12.00 -4.84
C VAL A 243 -33.99 -11.29 -5.24
N ILE A 244 -33.92 -9.97 -5.29
CA ILE A 244 -35.02 -9.12 -5.74
C ILE A 244 -34.94 -8.98 -7.26
N THR A 245 -35.89 -9.53 -7.97
CA THR A 245 -35.96 -9.37 -9.43
C THR A 245 -36.27 -7.93 -9.81
N SER A 246 -35.47 -7.33 -10.68
CA SER A 246 -35.58 -5.96 -11.17
C SER A 246 -35.09 -5.87 -12.62
N GLU A 247 -35.29 -4.73 -13.26
CA GLU A 247 -34.85 -4.48 -14.64
C GLU A 247 -33.32 -4.56 -14.83
N ILE A 248 -32.53 -4.43 -13.76
CA ILE A 248 -31.07 -4.54 -13.78
C ILE A 248 -30.56 -5.96 -13.42
N SER A 249 -31.44 -6.90 -13.15
CA SER A 249 -31.04 -8.28 -12.82
C SER A 249 -30.32 -8.93 -14.00
N GLY A 250 -29.15 -9.49 -13.73
CA GLY A 250 -28.28 -10.10 -14.76
C GLY A 250 -27.37 -9.11 -15.48
N CYS A 251 -27.53 -7.78 -15.27
CA CYS A 251 -26.69 -6.76 -15.87
C CYS A 251 -25.41 -6.52 -15.08
N GLN A 252 -24.47 -5.81 -15.70
CA GLN A 252 -23.30 -5.23 -15.04
C GLN A 252 -23.45 -3.72 -14.97
N LEU A 253 -22.83 -3.12 -13.94
CA LEU A 253 -22.94 -1.70 -13.70
C LEU A 253 -21.60 -1.14 -13.24
N CYS A 254 -21.18 -0.03 -13.83
CA CYS A 254 -19.95 0.69 -13.53
C CYS A 254 -20.26 2.09 -13.00
N PHE A 255 -19.59 2.50 -11.94
CA PHE A 255 -19.73 3.87 -11.43
C PHE A 255 -18.67 4.80 -12.02
N SER A 256 -18.95 6.10 -12.01
CA SER A 256 -17.97 7.14 -12.21
C SER A 256 -16.79 6.99 -11.25
N SER A 257 -15.57 7.10 -11.78
CA SER A 257 -14.35 7.02 -10.97
C SER A 257 -14.25 8.15 -9.94
N SER A 258 -14.83 9.31 -10.20
CA SER A 258 -14.86 10.42 -9.24
C SER A 258 -15.76 10.08 -8.06
N PHE A 259 -16.95 9.54 -8.32
CA PHE A 259 -17.86 9.09 -7.28
C PHE A 259 -17.24 8.02 -6.38
N GLU A 260 -16.61 7.00 -6.96
CA GLU A 260 -15.94 5.93 -6.20
C GLU A 260 -14.87 6.47 -5.23
N LYS A 261 -14.16 7.52 -5.62
CA LYS A 261 -13.08 8.11 -4.80
C LYS A 261 -13.61 9.00 -3.68
N THR A 262 -14.66 9.78 -3.96
CA THR A 262 -15.21 10.75 -3.02
C THR A 262 -16.27 10.16 -2.11
N ASN A 263 -17.10 9.23 -2.62
CA ASN A 263 -18.25 8.65 -1.93
C ASN A 263 -18.09 7.14 -1.76
N ILE A 264 -16.92 6.71 -1.28
CA ILE A 264 -16.55 5.28 -1.17
C ILE A 264 -17.56 4.46 -0.35
N LYS A 265 -18.12 5.02 0.72
CA LYS A 265 -19.13 4.37 1.54
C LYS A 265 -20.40 4.09 0.73
N ASP A 266 -20.90 5.11 0.04
CA ASP A 266 -22.12 5.01 -0.77
C ASP A 266 -21.92 4.04 -1.93
N ALA A 267 -20.72 4.03 -2.56
CA ALA A 267 -20.36 3.07 -3.58
C ALA A 267 -20.43 1.62 -3.06
N LEU A 268 -19.89 1.36 -1.86
CA LEU A 268 -19.96 0.03 -1.22
C LEU A 268 -21.42 -0.37 -0.91
N VAL A 269 -22.24 0.56 -0.39
CA VAL A 269 -23.67 0.33 -0.12
C VAL A 269 -24.41 -0.01 -1.43
N LEU A 270 -24.16 0.77 -2.48
CA LEU A 270 -24.75 0.52 -3.80
C LEU A 270 -24.34 -0.85 -4.37
N ILE A 271 -23.06 -1.24 -4.24
CA ILE A 271 -22.61 -2.58 -4.66
C ILE A 271 -23.37 -3.69 -3.91
N GLN A 272 -23.64 -3.53 -2.62
CA GLN A 272 -24.48 -4.47 -1.88
C GLN A 272 -25.93 -4.52 -2.44
N LEU A 273 -26.50 -3.35 -2.72
CA LEU A 273 -27.87 -3.25 -3.29
C LEU A 273 -27.96 -3.86 -4.70
N LEU A 274 -26.89 -3.75 -5.49
CA LEU A 274 -26.78 -4.41 -6.79
C LEU A 274 -26.74 -5.93 -6.63
N ALA A 275 -25.91 -6.42 -5.69
CA ALA A 275 -25.84 -7.86 -5.41
C ALA A 275 -27.20 -8.43 -4.96
N ASP A 276 -27.97 -7.70 -4.14
CA ASP A 276 -29.32 -8.06 -3.72
C ASP A 276 -30.30 -8.21 -4.91
N ARG A 277 -29.97 -7.68 -6.09
CA ARG A 277 -30.75 -7.73 -7.33
C ARG A 277 -30.11 -8.55 -8.45
N ALA A 278 -29.11 -9.37 -8.11
CA ALA A 278 -28.32 -10.15 -9.08
C ALA A 278 -27.69 -9.26 -10.18
N CYS A 279 -27.41 -8.00 -9.89
CA CYS A 279 -26.63 -7.11 -10.74
C CYS A 279 -25.19 -7.07 -10.23
N ARG A 280 -24.22 -7.07 -11.14
CA ARG A 280 -22.80 -7.06 -10.79
C ARG A 280 -22.18 -5.68 -10.97
N TYR A 281 -21.39 -5.26 -9.99
CA TYR A 281 -20.51 -4.12 -10.17
C TYR A 281 -19.29 -4.52 -11.02
N CYS A 282 -18.90 -3.64 -11.95
CA CYS A 282 -17.70 -3.80 -12.78
C CYS A 282 -16.87 -2.51 -12.78
N THR A 283 -15.58 -2.63 -13.11
CA THR A 283 -14.65 -1.47 -13.22
C THR A 283 -14.33 -1.11 -14.67
N LYS A 284 -14.76 -1.91 -15.62
CA LYS A 284 -14.62 -1.70 -17.06
C LYS A 284 -15.98 -1.66 -17.67
N VAL A 285 -16.19 -0.69 -18.53
CA VAL A 285 -17.43 -0.56 -19.31
C VAL A 285 -17.31 -1.46 -20.53
N SER A 286 -18.35 -2.27 -20.77
CA SER A 286 -18.53 -3.09 -21.96
C SER A 286 -19.89 -2.80 -22.61
N GLU A 287 -20.10 -3.38 -23.80
CA GLU A 287 -21.41 -3.35 -24.46
C GLU A 287 -22.45 -3.97 -23.52
N ASP A 288 -23.65 -3.45 -23.52
CA ASP A 288 -24.77 -3.87 -22.68
C ASP A 288 -24.69 -3.54 -21.18
N ASP A 289 -23.60 -2.93 -20.72
CA ASP A 289 -23.44 -2.47 -19.33
C ASP A 289 -24.17 -1.13 -19.08
N PHE A 290 -24.36 -0.83 -17.77
CA PHE A 290 -24.78 0.50 -17.34
C PHE A 290 -23.56 1.26 -16.81
N TYR A 291 -23.46 2.52 -17.23
CA TYR A 291 -22.52 3.47 -16.64
C TYR A 291 -23.28 4.56 -15.88
N VAL A 292 -22.97 4.72 -14.59
CA VAL A 292 -23.59 5.75 -13.75
C VAL A 292 -22.70 6.97 -13.71
N ALA A 293 -23.14 8.02 -14.40
CA ALA A 293 -22.41 9.28 -14.53
C ALA A 293 -22.74 10.25 -13.38
N THR A 294 -21.74 11.04 -12.99
CA THR A 294 -21.95 12.17 -12.08
C THR A 294 -22.49 13.39 -12.86
N PRO A 295 -23.16 14.37 -12.19
CA PRO A 295 -23.59 15.62 -12.83
C PRO A 295 -22.42 16.36 -13.50
N ASP A 296 -21.22 16.32 -12.91
CA ASP A 296 -20.04 16.95 -13.47
C ASP A 296 -19.63 16.30 -14.81
N GLU A 297 -19.68 14.98 -14.91
CA GLU A 297 -19.39 14.26 -16.16
C GLU A 297 -20.43 14.59 -17.23
N LEU A 298 -21.71 14.63 -16.86
CA LEU A 298 -22.81 14.94 -17.80
C LEU A 298 -22.76 16.39 -18.32
N SER A 299 -22.12 17.30 -17.59
CA SER A 299 -21.96 18.71 -17.98
C SER A 299 -20.73 18.97 -18.85
N LEU A 300 -19.87 17.97 -19.09
CA LEU A 300 -18.66 18.15 -19.90
C LEU A 300 -18.98 18.44 -21.36
N THR A 301 -18.42 19.52 -21.89
CA THR A 301 -18.47 19.85 -23.31
C THR A 301 -17.50 19.00 -24.14
N GLU A 302 -16.36 18.62 -23.54
CA GLU A 302 -15.38 17.70 -24.11
C GLU A 302 -15.09 16.59 -23.10
N ILE A 303 -15.25 15.34 -23.51
CA ILE A 303 -15.00 14.18 -22.66
C ILE A 303 -13.50 13.83 -22.73
N PRO A 304 -12.79 13.86 -21.58
CA PRO A 304 -11.37 13.53 -21.57
C PRO A 304 -11.11 12.09 -22.07
N PRO A 305 -10.16 11.88 -23.01
CA PRO A 305 -9.80 10.56 -23.46
C PRO A 305 -9.26 9.71 -22.31
N HIS A 306 -9.39 8.38 -22.43
CA HIS A 306 -8.96 7.40 -21.43
C HIS A 306 -9.72 7.41 -20.09
N THR A 307 -10.85 8.13 -20.00
CA THR A 307 -11.78 8.04 -18.86
C THR A 307 -12.76 6.89 -19.05
N ARG A 308 -13.31 6.36 -17.95
CA ARG A 308 -14.41 5.39 -18.04
C ARG A 308 -15.64 6.00 -18.72
N TYR A 309 -15.89 7.29 -18.50
CA TYR A 309 -16.97 8.01 -19.12
C TYR A 309 -16.78 8.12 -20.65
N TYR A 310 -15.54 8.39 -21.09
CA TYR A 310 -15.20 8.36 -22.52
C TYR A 310 -15.45 6.98 -23.14
N ALA A 311 -15.03 5.92 -22.44
CA ALA A 311 -15.28 4.55 -22.91
C ALA A 311 -16.79 4.23 -23.00
N ALA A 312 -17.59 4.71 -22.06
CA ALA A 312 -19.05 4.55 -22.06
C ALA A 312 -19.72 5.25 -23.25
N HIS A 313 -19.23 6.45 -23.62
CA HIS A 313 -19.74 7.20 -24.76
C HIS A 313 -19.15 6.76 -26.12
N GLY A 314 -17.89 6.36 -26.13
CA GLY A 314 -17.13 6.09 -27.36
C GLY A 314 -17.22 4.65 -27.87
N SER A 315 -17.52 3.70 -27.01
CA SER A 315 -17.66 2.31 -27.40
C SER A 315 -19.04 2.06 -28.04
N SER A 316 -19.09 1.86 -29.33
CA SER A 316 -20.20 1.28 -30.12
C SER A 316 -21.65 1.69 -29.82
N GLY A 317 -21.92 2.65 -28.93
CA GLY A 317 -23.26 3.18 -28.64
C GLY A 317 -24.20 2.22 -27.89
N LYS A 318 -23.70 1.13 -27.30
CA LYS A 318 -24.53 0.15 -26.60
C LYS A 318 -24.56 0.31 -25.09
N CYS A 319 -23.52 0.89 -24.48
CA CYS A 319 -23.52 1.17 -23.05
C CYS A 319 -24.58 2.21 -22.69
N LYS A 320 -25.42 1.91 -21.71
CA LYS A 320 -26.44 2.84 -21.22
C LYS A 320 -25.85 3.76 -20.16
N VAL A 321 -25.73 5.03 -20.47
CA VAL A 321 -25.34 6.06 -19.47
C VAL A 321 -26.59 6.51 -18.72
N ILE A 322 -26.57 6.37 -17.40
CA ILE A 322 -27.66 6.77 -16.49
C ILE A 322 -27.11 7.69 -15.39
N THR A 323 -28.02 8.42 -14.76
CA THR A 323 -27.72 9.26 -13.59
C THR A 323 -27.81 8.45 -12.30
N PHE A 324 -27.25 8.97 -11.19
CA PHE A 324 -27.44 8.37 -9.86
C PHE A 324 -28.91 8.44 -9.43
N GLU A 325 -29.68 9.45 -9.85
CA GLU A 325 -31.12 9.54 -9.55
C GLU A 325 -31.90 8.40 -10.23
N GLU A 326 -31.58 8.08 -11.48
CA GLU A 326 -32.17 6.95 -12.18
C GLU A 326 -31.77 5.63 -11.52
N LEU A 327 -30.50 5.47 -11.12
CA LEU A 327 -30.06 4.30 -10.38
C LEU A 327 -30.83 4.12 -9.06
N TYR A 328 -31.01 5.20 -8.29
CA TYR A 328 -31.77 5.11 -7.03
C TYR A 328 -33.23 4.69 -7.28
N LYS A 329 -33.86 5.18 -8.34
CA LYS A 329 -35.21 4.74 -8.75
C LYS A 329 -35.22 3.24 -9.11
N MET A 330 -34.26 2.76 -9.92
CA MET A 330 -34.15 1.34 -10.27
C MET A 330 -33.90 0.45 -9.04
N LEU A 331 -33.19 0.96 -8.04
CA LEU A 331 -32.94 0.26 -6.79
C LEU A 331 -34.08 0.41 -5.78
N SER A 332 -35.11 1.25 -6.07
CA SER A 332 -36.19 1.58 -5.15
C SER A 332 -35.69 2.09 -3.79
N VAL A 333 -34.69 2.97 -3.82
CA VAL A 333 -34.10 3.62 -2.65
C VAL A 333 -33.94 5.12 -2.91
N THR A 334 -33.79 5.88 -1.84
CA THR A 334 -33.43 7.29 -1.92
C THR A 334 -31.94 7.49 -1.69
N GLU A 335 -31.39 8.61 -2.15
CA GLU A 335 -30.00 8.99 -1.86
C GLU A 335 -29.74 9.04 -0.35
N GLN A 336 -30.72 9.55 0.42
CA GLN A 336 -30.61 9.66 1.87
C GLN A 336 -30.52 8.28 2.55
N GLU A 337 -31.30 7.30 2.11
CA GLU A 337 -31.23 5.93 2.64
C GLU A 337 -29.85 5.29 2.36
N VAL A 338 -29.23 5.58 1.20
CA VAL A 338 -27.87 5.11 0.90
C VAL A 338 -26.84 5.79 1.81
N LYS A 339 -26.96 7.11 2.04
CA LYS A 339 -26.08 7.86 2.94
C LYS A 339 -26.20 7.43 4.39
N ASP A 340 -27.41 7.10 4.85
CA ASP A 340 -27.70 6.69 6.23
C ASP A 340 -27.43 5.20 6.48
N ALA A 341 -27.30 4.41 5.42
CA ALA A 341 -27.02 2.99 5.54
C ALA A 341 -25.71 2.74 6.32
N PRO A 342 -25.66 1.67 7.14
CA PRO A 342 -24.44 1.30 7.83
C PRO A 342 -23.35 0.87 6.84
N TRP A 343 -22.08 0.94 7.27
CA TRP A 343 -20.98 0.40 6.50
C TRP A 343 -21.23 -1.08 6.17
N PRO A 344 -21.16 -1.50 4.90
CA PRO A 344 -21.32 -2.89 4.54
C PRO A 344 -20.24 -3.76 5.20
N LYS A 345 -20.64 -4.95 5.61
CA LYS A 345 -19.75 -5.95 6.20
C LYS A 345 -19.76 -7.18 5.31
N ILE A 346 -18.61 -7.80 5.10
CA ILE A 346 -18.54 -9.14 4.55
C ILE A 346 -18.69 -10.11 5.71
N GLY A 347 -19.42 -11.23 5.46
CA GLY A 347 -19.64 -12.25 6.47
C GLY A 347 -18.34 -12.61 7.18
N GLN A 348 -18.27 -12.32 8.46
CA GLN A 348 -17.20 -12.81 9.31
C GLN A 348 -17.40 -14.32 9.37
N GLU A 349 -16.44 -15.10 8.87
CA GLU A 349 -16.25 -16.45 9.40
C GLU A 349 -16.24 -16.31 10.91
N GLN A 350 -17.17 -16.98 11.60
CA GLN A 350 -17.29 -16.87 13.05
C GLN A 350 -15.93 -17.22 13.65
N PRO A 351 -15.28 -16.31 14.40
CA PRO A 351 -14.11 -16.70 15.16
C PRO A 351 -14.55 -17.79 16.16
N PRO A 352 -13.70 -18.76 16.45
CA PRO A 352 -14.02 -19.80 17.42
C PRO A 352 -14.44 -19.12 18.73
N LYS A 353 -15.58 -19.54 19.29
CA LYS A 353 -16.19 -18.97 20.50
C LYS A 353 -15.15 -18.79 21.61
N ARG A 354 -14.66 -17.57 21.80
CA ARG A 354 -13.88 -17.20 22.98
C ARG A 354 -14.82 -17.13 24.19
N LYS A 355 -14.41 -17.80 25.26
CA LYS A 355 -15.07 -17.76 26.55
C LYS A 355 -15.17 -16.31 27.05
N LYS A 356 -16.34 -15.94 27.60
CA LYS A 356 -16.60 -14.66 28.25
C LYS A 356 -15.53 -14.35 29.30
N GLY A 357 -14.92 -13.20 29.17
CA GLY A 357 -14.10 -12.59 30.21
C GLY A 357 -13.20 -11.53 29.62
N GLU A 358 -13.45 -10.28 29.99
CA GLU A 358 -12.67 -9.07 29.80
C GLU A 358 -13.06 -8.17 28.63
N SER A 359 -13.80 -7.14 29.01
CA SER A 359 -14.06 -5.93 28.23
C SER A 359 -12.84 -5.00 28.31
N SER A 360 -12.21 -4.71 27.18
CA SER A 360 -11.43 -3.50 27.03
C SER A 360 -12.05 -2.65 25.92
N GLY A 361 -12.78 -1.62 26.36
CA GLY A 361 -13.28 -0.59 25.46
C GLY A 361 -12.12 0.23 24.91
N THR A 362 -11.92 0.16 23.60
CA THR A 362 -11.09 1.13 22.87
C THR A 362 -12.00 2.02 22.05
N SER A 363 -12.18 3.24 22.56
CA SER A 363 -12.82 4.36 21.86
C SER A 363 -12.06 4.67 20.57
N GLY A 364 -12.82 4.87 19.47
CA GLY A 364 -12.27 5.14 18.14
C GLY A 364 -11.63 6.53 18.04
N PHE A 365 -10.33 6.63 18.33
CA PHE A 365 -9.51 7.79 18.00
C PHE A 365 -8.70 7.49 16.74
N THR A 366 -8.63 8.48 15.84
CA THR A 366 -7.69 8.44 14.69
C THR A 366 -6.25 8.50 15.20
N ILE A 367 -5.28 8.08 14.38
CA ILE A 367 -3.85 8.22 14.71
C ILE A 367 -3.52 9.68 15.05
N GLY A 368 -4.08 10.63 14.28
CA GLY A 368 -3.96 12.06 14.57
C GLY A 368 -4.54 12.45 15.95
N ASP A 369 -5.65 11.85 16.35
CA ASP A 369 -6.27 12.09 17.65
C ASP A 369 -5.45 11.48 18.79
N GLN A 370 -4.85 10.31 18.58
CA GLN A 370 -3.96 9.66 19.56
C GLN A 370 -2.68 10.47 19.76
N LEU A 371 -2.10 10.99 18.67
CA LEU A 371 -0.92 11.85 18.72
C LEU A 371 -1.27 13.19 19.38
N LYS A 372 -2.40 13.78 19.01
CA LYS A 372 -2.89 15.04 19.62
C LYS A 372 -3.21 14.89 21.11
N ALA A 373 -3.79 13.76 21.52
CA ALA A 373 -4.03 13.42 22.92
C ALA A 373 -2.73 13.24 23.73
N ARG A 374 -1.63 12.86 23.07
CA ARG A 374 -0.28 12.81 23.64
C ARG A 374 0.46 14.15 23.55
N GLY A 375 -0.19 15.22 23.07
CA GLY A 375 0.43 16.54 22.87
C GLY A 375 1.39 16.61 21.69
N ILE A 376 1.35 15.63 20.79
CA ILE A 376 2.25 15.54 19.65
C ILE A 376 1.63 16.25 18.44
N ASP A 377 2.27 17.30 17.98
CA ASP A 377 1.85 18.08 16.81
C ASP A 377 2.52 17.55 15.54
N ILE A 378 1.79 16.76 14.76
CA ILE A 378 2.27 16.19 13.51
C ILE A 378 2.65 17.23 12.45
N THR A 379 2.17 18.47 12.56
CA THR A 379 2.53 19.54 11.60
C THR A 379 3.99 19.98 11.75
N LYS A 380 4.65 19.62 12.86
CA LYS A 380 6.07 19.90 13.08
C LYS A 380 7.00 18.98 12.30
N LEU A 381 6.51 17.86 11.79
CA LEU A 381 7.28 16.96 10.92
C LEU A 381 7.63 17.58 9.56
N PHE A 382 6.83 18.56 9.12
CA PHE A 382 6.83 19.07 7.74
C PHE A 382 7.13 20.58 7.68
N LYS A 383 7.62 21.13 8.76
CA LYS A 383 8.19 22.50 8.84
C LYS A 383 9.71 22.43 8.92
#